data_eb5a5c76af53f4454d7ada09f2359578
#
_entry.id   eb5a5c76af53f4454d7ada09f2359578
#
_cell.length_a   1.000
_cell.length_b   1.000
_cell.length_c   1.000
_cell.angle_alpha   90.00
_cell.angle_beta   90.00
_cell.angle_gamma   90.00
#
_symmetry.space_group_name_H-M   'P 1'
#
loop_
_entity.id
_entity.type
_entity.pdbx_description
1 polymer ?
#
loop_
_entity_poly.entity_id
_entity_poly.type
_entity_poly.pdbx_seq_one_letter_code
_entity_poly.pdbx_strand_id
1 'polypeptide(L)'
;MRCAQALGMIGLLSCPPAWTQEPLKLDWDWMVSASHAQRNDSLVWASAQDDEQQQVDIGLDLQSRWQGWTASLALTSRALYRSDEQAKETRLTLSELFWQGESTLAGQTLDITAGKIRLDWGVGYGYRPLDLFLPYRRNPLGIQVEEGAGVLALSSYQELGEWTLIATDSAWGRSSEAQLVTQNEQQGIGLRHYRLIGESEIQGIVYYDNVRRGLVGGSWVSVLNSTWGVHSSWLYQREYWQYQRQTEQPIELVKQENAAQFLFGINWANPEGHNVIAEYWYDGRSWNADEWQQILADATLLHQQGRSPMAFVYAQGYQATNIVAHNFMLHWTWDSGNGQRFGMDNLTPTLDVLWSPEEGGWMITQWINWQAYDTGSASLELELAARFFGGETDSAYANLPDSVRVLFNLKGKF
;
A
#
# COMPACT_ATOMS: atom_id res chain seq x y z
N MET A 1 11.61 20.85 33.84
CA MET A 1 10.60 20.72 34.92
C MET A 1 9.28 21.23 34.40
N ARG A 2 8.38 20.34 33.96
CA ARG A 2 6.91 20.43 33.78
C ARG A 2 6.44 19.32 32.87
N CYS A 3 6.50 18.07 33.36
CA CYS A 3 5.82 16.91 32.81
C CYS A 3 5.34 16.08 34.02
N ALA A 4 4.22 16.46 34.59
CA ALA A 4 3.57 15.67 35.62
C ALA A 4 2.19 16.30 35.91
N GLN A 5 1.19 15.98 35.05
CA GLN A 5 -0.23 16.14 35.38
C GLN A 5 -1.12 15.61 34.22
N ALA A 6 -1.03 14.34 33.91
CA ALA A 6 -2.01 13.64 33.06
C ALA A 6 -2.12 12.15 33.42
N LEU A 7 -1.99 11.82 34.69
CA LEU A 7 -2.14 10.44 35.20
C LEU A 7 -3.16 10.42 36.33
N GLY A 8 -4.41 10.71 36.03
CA GLY A 8 -5.44 10.85 37.07
C GLY A 8 -6.86 10.50 36.62
N MET A 9 -7.05 9.56 35.64
CA MET A 9 -8.40 9.07 35.32
C MET A 9 -8.40 7.65 34.73
N ILE A 10 -7.55 6.75 35.21
CA ILE A 10 -7.62 5.31 34.92
C ILE A 10 -7.92 4.58 36.25
N GLY A 11 -9.11 4.75 36.72
CA GLY A 11 -9.52 4.07 37.95
C GLY A 11 -11.01 3.89 38.00
N LEU A 12 -11.58 3.01 37.16
CA LEU A 12 -12.90 2.37 37.32
C LEU A 12 -13.17 1.42 36.11
N LEU A 13 -12.28 0.47 35.85
CA LEU A 13 -12.58 -0.66 34.99
C LEU A 13 -12.36 -1.95 35.80
N SER A 14 -13.28 -2.25 36.69
CA SER A 14 -13.30 -3.50 37.43
C SER A 14 -14.49 -4.35 36.99
N CYS A 15 -14.30 -5.14 35.93
CA CYS A 15 -14.94 -6.43 35.78
C CYS A 15 -13.92 -7.35 35.13
N PRO A 16 -13.42 -8.40 35.77
CA PRO A 16 -12.64 -9.39 35.09
C PRO A 16 -13.58 -10.16 34.15
N PRO A 17 -13.37 -10.16 32.86
CA PRO A 17 -14.04 -11.10 31.96
C PRO A 17 -13.69 -12.52 32.42
N ALA A 18 -14.64 -13.44 32.33
CA ALA A 18 -14.38 -14.87 32.48
C ALA A 18 -13.36 -15.27 31.38
N TRP A 19 -12.10 -15.44 31.78
CA TRP A 19 -11.01 -15.79 30.93
C TRP A 19 -11.23 -17.25 30.47
N THR A 20 -11.92 -17.44 29.35
CA THR A 20 -11.78 -18.68 28.62
C THR A 20 -10.34 -18.70 28.14
N GLN A 21 -9.55 -19.67 28.59
CA GLN A 21 -8.16 -19.84 28.17
C GLN A 21 -8.17 -20.28 26.70
N GLU A 22 -8.18 -19.29 25.78
CA GLU A 22 -7.92 -19.58 24.39
C GLU A 22 -6.46 -20.03 24.25
N PRO A 23 -6.21 -21.16 23.58
CA PRO A 23 -4.85 -21.60 23.32
C PRO A 23 -4.12 -20.57 22.46
N LEU A 24 -2.81 -20.42 22.67
CA LEU A 24 -1.96 -19.63 21.79
C LEU A 24 -2.07 -20.20 20.37
N LYS A 25 -2.48 -19.37 19.43
CA LYS A 25 -2.45 -19.68 17.99
C LYS A 25 -1.18 -19.08 17.41
N LEU A 26 -0.50 -19.87 16.60
CA LEU A 26 0.72 -19.48 15.91
C LEU A 26 0.57 -19.84 14.44
N ASP A 27 0.64 -18.83 13.58
CA ASP A 27 0.63 -18.96 12.13
C ASP A 27 1.94 -18.42 11.59
N TRP A 28 2.49 -19.03 10.54
CA TRP A 28 3.69 -18.51 9.91
C TRP A 28 3.71 -18.76 8.40
N ASP A 29 4.18 -17.77 7.70
CA ASP A 29 4.29 -17.74 6.25
C ASP A 29 5.76 -17.46 5.88
N TRP A 30 6.24 -18.09 4.83
CA TRP A 30 7.57 -17.81 4.30
C TRP A 30 7.55 -17.60 2.79
N MET A 31 8.50 -16.83 2.29
CA MET A 31 8.66 -16.59 0.87
C MET A 31 10.16 -16.54 0.51
N VAL A 32 10.50 -17.15 -0.60
CA VAL A 32 11.78 -16.97 -1.30
C VAL A 32 11.46 -16.34 -2.65
N SER A 33 12.10 -15.23 -2.94
CA SER A 33 11.91 -14.46 -4.18
C SER A 33 13.25 -14.30 -4.89
N ALA A 34 13.29 -14.56 -6.19
CA ALA A 34 14.41 -14.24 -7.05
C ALA A 34 13.94 -13.36 -8.19
N SER A 35 14.61 -12.26 -8.44
CA SER A 35 14.27 -11.34 -9.53
C SER A 35 15.48 -10.94 -10.36
N HIS A 36 15.19 -10.68 -11.64
CA HIS A 36 16.11 -10.13 -12.61
C HIS A 36 15.47 -8.90 -13.25
N ALA A 37 16.18 -7.77 -13.25
CA ALA A 37 15.73 -6.52 -13.85
C ALA A 37 16.71 -6.07 -14.93
N GLN A 38 16.16 -5.73 -16.09
CA GLN A 38 16.86 -5.00 -17.13
C GLN A 38 16.71 -3.51 -16.89
N ARG A 39 17.83 -2.81 -16.79
CA ARG A 39 17.87 -1.37 -16.55
C ARG A 39 17.47 -0.60 -17.81
N ASN A 40 17.00 0.62 -17.59
CA ASN A 40 16.62 1.56 -18.62
C ASN A 40 17.57 2.77 -18.62
N ASP A 41 17.82 3.34 -19.79
CA ASP A 41 18.45 4.65 -19.91
C ASP A 41 17.44 5.73 -19.48
N SER A 42 17.56 6.18 -18.25
CA SER A 42 16.66 7.16 -17.67
C SER A 42 17.33 8.53 -17.57
N LEU A 43 16.54 9.58 -17.77
CA LEU A 43 17.01 10.97 -17.60
C LEU A 43 17.21 11.34 -16.13
N VAL A 44 16.55 10.65 -15.19
CA VAL A 44 16.50 11.02 -13.77
C VAL A 44 17.14 9.99 -12.83
N TRP A 45 17.62 8.87 -13.38
CA TRP A 45 18.36 7.87 -12.62
C TRP A 45 19.78 7.76 -13.15
N ALA A 46 20.76 7.57 -12.26
CA ALA A 46 22.12 7.30 -12.70
C ALA A 46 22.13 6.08 -13.62
N SER A 47 22.73 6.21 -14.79
CA SER A 47 23.02 5.04 -15.61
C SER A 47 23.89 4.11 -14.77
N ALA A 48 23.40 2.92 -14.47
CA ALA A 48 24.23 1.88 -13.89
C ALA A 48 25.30 1.51 -14.91
N GLN A 49 26.51 1.22 -14.47
CA GLN A 49 27.53 0.62 -15.34
C GLN A 49 27.09 -0.73 -15.90
N ASP A 50 26.06 -1.33 -15.29
CA ASP A 50 25.46 -2.60 -15.65
C ASP A 50 24.01 -2.42 -16.07
N ASP A 51 23.67 -3.01 -17.22
CA ASP A 51 22.31 -3.05 -17.74
C ASP A 51 21.41 -4.02 -16.99
N GLU A 52 21.94 -4.81 -16.05
CA GLU A 52 21.24 -5.89 -15.36
C GLU A 52 21.42 -5.83 -13.84
N GLN A 53 20.35 -6.18 -13.13
CA GLN A 53 20.34 -6.31 -11.69
C GLN A 53 19.64 -7.60 -11.27
N GLN A 54 20.27 -8.38 -10.40
CA GLN A 54 19.68 -9.57 -9.80
C GLN A 54 19.46 -9.35 -8.31
N GLN A 55 18.36 -9.88 -7.78
CA GLN A 55 18.03 -9.78 -6.37
C GLN A 55 17.43 -11.09 -5.87
N VAL A 56 17.83 -11.48 -4.66
CA VAL A 56 17.23 -12.60 -3.94
C VAL A 56 16.76 -12.09 -2.59
N ASP A 57 15.50 -12.34 -2.29
CA ASP A 57 14.87 -11.99 -1.02
C ASP A 57 14.36 -13.27 -0.33
N ILE A 58 14.50 -13.30 0.98
CA ILE A 58 13.90 -14.33 1.85
C ILE A 58 13.09 -13.61 2.91
N GLY A 59 11.85 -14.03 3.09
CA GLY A 59 10.94 -13.51 4.12
C GLY A 59 10.36 -14.61 4.97
N LEU A 60 10.19 -14.32 6.24
CA LEU A 60 9.46 -15.12 7.21
C LEU A 60 8.55 -14.20 8.00
N ASP A 61 7.24 -14.46 7.96
CA ASP A 61 6.23 -13.79 8.76
C ASP A 61 5.70 -14.74 9.83
N LEU A 62 5.70 -14.26 11.06
CA LEU A 62 5.22 -14.97 12.23
C LEU A 62 4.09 -14.18 12.87
N GLN A 63 2.91 -14.76 12.98
CA GLN A 63 1.78 -14.16 13.68
C GLN A 63 1.38 -15.02 14.88
N SER A 64 1.18 -14.36 16.02
CA SER A 64 0.69 -14.98 17.24
C SER A 64 -0.55 -14.28 17.75
N ARG A 65 -1.52 -15.08 18.25
CA ARG A 65 -2.76 -14.55 18.87
C ARG A 65 -3.00 -15.25 20.20
N TRP A 66 -3.23 -14.45 21.23
CA TRP A 66 -3.47 -14.96 22.58
C TRP A 66 -4.23 -13.94 23.43
N GLN A 67 -5.40 -14.32 23.94
CA GLN A 67 -6.20 -13.52 24.89
C GLN A 67 -6.40 -12.06 24.50
N GLY A 68 -6.84 -11.83 23.25
CA GLY A 68 -7.03 -10.50 22.69
C GLY A 68 -5.75 -9.83 22.19
N TRP A 69 -4.57 -10.36 22.49
CA TRP A 69 -3.30 -9.88 21.92
C TRP A 69 -3.04 -10.49 20.56
N THR A 70 -2.60 -9.67 19.64
CA THR A 70 -2.03 -10.07 18.35
C THR A 70 -0.65 -9.47 18.21
N ALA A 71 0.33 -10.30 17.79
CA ALA A 71 1.66 -9.84 17.44
C ALA A 71 2.08 -10.44 16.09
N SER A 72 2.65 -9.62 15.21
CA SER A 72 3.20 -10.01 13.91
C SER A 72 4.64 -9.54 13.79
N LEU A 73 5.54 -10.47 13.45
CA LEU A 73 6.97 -10.25 13.24
C LEU A 73 7.35 -10.68 11.84
N ALA A 74 8.04 -9.82 11.10
CA ALA A 74 8.60 -10.12 9.79
C ALA A 74 10.13 -10.11 9.85
N LEU A 75 10.76 -11.19 9.41
CA LEU A 75 12.18 -11.28 9.17
C LEU A 75 12.43 -11.29 7.66
N THR A 76 13.14 -10.31 7.14
CA THR A 76 13.49 -10.24 5.72
C THR A 76 15.01 -10.22 5.55
N SER A 77 15.51 -10.92 4.54
CA SER A 77 16.90 -10.85 4.11
C SER A 77 16.93 -10.63 2.61
N ARG A 78 17.61 -9.58 2.19
CA ARG A 78 17.76 -9.17 0.79
C ARG A 78 19.23 -9.26 0.40
N ALA A 79 19.51 -9.89 -0.74
CA ALA A 79 20.81 -9.88 -1.38
C ALA A 79 20.67 -9.30 -2.80
N LEU A 80 21.40 -8.23 -3.07
CA LEU A 80 21.44 -7.54 -4.34
C LEU A 80 22.78 -7.81 -5.01
N TYR A 81 22.74 -8.20 -6.28
CA TYR A 81 23.91 -8.51 -7.10
C TYR A 81 23.90 -7.59 -8.32
N ARG A 82 24.99 -6.84 -8.48
CA ARG A 82 25.38 -6.09 -9.65
C ARG A 82 26.78 -6.53 -10.02
N SER A 83 27.27 -6.28 -11.23
CA SER A 83 28.56 -6.85 -11.71
C SER A 83 29.71 -6.61 -10.74
N ASP A 84 29.79 -5.45 -10.10
CA ASP A 84 30.88 -5.04 -9.23
C ASP A 84 30.48 -4.87 -7.76
N GLU A 85 29.19 -5.02 -7.40
CA GLU A 85 28.70 -4.74 -6.04
C GLU A 85 27.75 -5.83 -5.55
N GLN A 86 28.00 -6.29 -4.34
CA GLN A 86 27.08 -7.13 -3.60
C GLN A 86 26.64 -6.41 -2.32
N ALA A 87 25.33 -6.16 -2.20
CA ALA A 87 24.76 -5.63 -0.99
C ALA A 87 23.87 -6.68 -0.32
N LYS A 88 24.01 -6.84 0.99
CA LYS A 88 23.15 -7.72 1.78
C LYS A 88 22.58 -6.95 2.96
N GLU A 89 21.27 -7.02 3.11
CA GLU A 89 20.54 -6.44 4.24
C GLU A 89 19.67 -7.50 4.90
N THR A 90 19.64 -7.52 6.23
CA THR A 90 18.69 -8.36 6.98
C THR A 90 18.01 -7.47 8.00
N ARG A 91 16.67 -7.53 8.01
CA ARG A 91 15.81 -6.69 8.86
C ARG A 91 14.81 -7.54 9.61
N LEU A 92 14.67 -7.28 10.90
CA LEU A 92 13.58 -7.78 11.74
C LEU A 92 12.61 -6.63 12.01
N THR A 93 11.35 -6.81 11.66
CA THR A 93 10.31 -5.80 11.77
C THR A 93 9.17 -6.30 12.64
N LEU A 94 8.80 -5.55 13.68
CA LEU A 94 7.54 -5.74 14.39
C LEU A 94 6.45 -5.05 13.58
N SER A 95 5.70 -5.83 12.80
CA SER A 95 4.66 -5.31 11.89
C SER A 95 3.42 -4.88 12.66
N GLU A 96 2.99 -5.68 13.64
CA GLU A 96 1.84 -5.39 14.50
C GLU A 96 2.09 -5.86 15.93
N LEU A 97 1.57 -5.13 16.89
CA LEU A 97 1.45 -5.54 18.31
C LEU A 97 0.30 -4.76 18.93
N PHE A 98 -0.84 -5.39 19.09
CA PHE A 98 -2.02 -4.74 19.63
C PHE A 98 -2.86 -5.67 20.49
N TRP A 99 -3.71 -5.06 21.30
CA TRP A 99 -4.73 -5.72 22.09
C TRP A 99 -6.12 -5.29 21.62
N GLN A 100 -7.04 -6.25 21.55
CA GLN A 100 -8.47 -6.02 21.29
C GLN A 100 -9.31 -6.66 22.40
N GLY A 101 -10.34 -5.93 22.81
CA GLY A 101 -11.27 -6.42 23.81
C GLY A 101 -12.50 -5.53 23.92
N GLU A 102 -13.50 -6.01 24.62
CA GLU A 102 -14.77 -5.32 24.84
C GLU A 102 -14.81 -4.69 26.22
N SER A 103 -15.49 -3.55 26.31
CA SER A 103 -15.83 -2.90 27.60
C SER A 103 -17.23 -2.32 27.54
N THR A 104 -17.90 -2.26 28.68
CA THR A 104 -19.22 -1.64 28.77
C THR A 104 -19.11 -0.26 29.40
N LEU A 105 -19.50 0.78 28.69
CA LEU A 105 -19.53 2.16 29.18
C LEU A 105 -20.94 2.71 29.03
N ALA A 106 -21.51 3.19 30.14
CA ALA A 106 -22.87 3.74 30.21
C ALA A 106 -23.97 2.81 29.60
N GLY A 107 -23.80 1.49 29.74
CA GLY A 107 -24.73 0.49 29.20
C GLY A 107 -24.57 0.17 27.72
N GLN A 108 -23.57 0.73 27.05
CA GLN A 108 -23.21 0.39 25.68
C GLN A 108 -21.92 -0.43 25.65
N THR A 109 -21.90 -1.47 24.84
CA THR A 109 -20.68 -2.25 24.58
C THR A 109 -19.83 -1.50 23.58
N LEU A 110 -18.56 -1.31 23.92
CA LEU A 110 -17.54 -0.69 23.08
C LEU A 110 -16.41 -1.68 22.85
N ASP A 111 -15.99 -1.81 21.61
CA ASP A 111 -14.77 -2.51 21.25
C ASP A 111 -13.60 -1.54 21.37
N ILE A 112 -12.55 -1.99 22.02
CA ILE A 112 -11.32 -1.24 22.20
C ILE A 112 -10.20 -1.96 21.48
N THR A 113 -9.48 -1.24 20.61
CA THR A 113 -8.25 -1.69 19.99
C THR A 113 -7.13 -0.73 20.36
N ALA A 114 -6.02 -1.24 20.90
CA ALA A 114 -4.88 -0.41 21.31
C ALA A 114 -3.55 -1.07 20.97
N GLY A 115 -2.67 -0.35 20.31
CA GLY A 115 -1.32 -0.81 19.96
C GLY A 115 -0.91 -0.45 18.54
N LYS A 116 0.09 -1.17 18.01
CA LYS A 116 0.56 -1.05 16.63
C LYS A 116 -0.29 -1.95 15.74
N ILE A 117 -1.10 -1.37 14.85
CA ILE A 117 -2.02 -2.10 13.97
C ILE A 117 -2.06 -1.52 12.57
N ARG A 118 -2.22 -2.36 11.57
CA ARG A 118 -2.50 -1.95 10.19
C ARG A 118 -3.99 -1.68 10.06
N LEU A 119 -4.33 -0.47 9.63
CA LEU A 119 -5.70 -0.05 9.38
C LEU A 119 -5.95 -0.06 7.87
N ASP A 120 -6.93 -0.81 7.43
CA ASP A 120 -7.37 -0.93 6.05
C ASP A 120 -8.80 -0.40 5.93
N TRP A 121 -8.93 0.89 5.58
CA TRP A 121 -10.23 1.56 5.38
C TRP A 121 -10.48 1.89 3.91
N GLY A 122 -9.48 1.72 3.09
CA GLY A 122 -9.56 2.02 1.67
C GLY A 122 -10.40 1.00 0.91
N VAL A 123 -11.22 1.48 -0.01
CA VAL A 123 -11.83 0.68 -1.06
C VAL A 123 -11.06 0.92 -2.36
N GLY A 124 -10.94 -0.08 -3.20
CA GLY A 124 -10.18 -0.01 -4.43
C GLY A 124 -9.09 -1.06 -4.48
N TYR A 125 -8.71 -1.39 -5.68
CA TYR A 125 -7.73 -2.41 -5.98
C TYR A 125 -6.36 -1.82 -6.35
N GLY A 126 -6.30 -0.80 -7.23
CA GLY A 126 -5.06 -0.15 -7.64
C GLY A 126 -4.63 0.98 -6.73
N TYR A 127 -5.58 1.69 -6.18
CA TYR A 127 -5.36 2.82 -5.31
C TYR A 127 -6.44 2.91 -4.22
N ARG A 128 -6.08 3.41 -3.05
CA ARG A 128 -6.96 3.53 -1.88
C ARG A 128 -6.79 4.88 -1.19
N PRO A 129 -7.60 5.89 -1.54
CA PRO A 129 -7.52 7.22 -0.94
C PRO A 129 -7.66 7.23 0.60
N LEU A 130 -8.44 6.30 1.16
CA LEU A 130 -8.72 6.25 2.60
C LEU A 130 -7.71 5.41 3.41
N ASP A 131 -6.64 4.89 2.81
CA ASP A 131 -5.52 4.30 3.54
C ASP A 131 -4.64 5.43 4.11
N LEU A 132 -5.12 6.03 5.20
CA LEU A 132 -4.60 7.30 5.72
C LEU A 132 -3.24 7.20 6.42
N PHE A 133 -2.88 6.02 6.92
CA PHE A 133 -1.76 5.84 7.84
C PHE A 133 -0.56 5.17 7.20
N LEU A 134 -0.79 4.36 6.17
CA LEU A 134 0.24 3.75 5.34
C LEU A 134 -0.24 3.77 3.89
N PRO A 135 0.57 4.26 2.95
CA PRO A 135 0.18 4.21 1.55
C PRO A 135 0.12 2.76 1.08
N TYR A 136 -1.05 2.36 0.62
CA TYR A 136 -1.25 1.07 -0.02
C TYR A 136 -0.41 0.99 -1.29
N ARG A 137 0.43 -0.02 -1.38
CA ARG A 137 1.19 -0.35 -2.59
C ARG A 137 0.68 -1.67 -3.13
N ARG A 138 -0.01 -1.56 -4.23
CA ARG A 138 -0.54 -2.72 -4.90
C ARG A 138 0.53 -3.58 -5.55
N ASN A 139 0.37 -4.91 -5.39
CA ASN A 139 1.16 -5.94 -6.06
C ASN A 139 2.65 -5.58 -6.16
N PRO A 140 3.31 -5.40 -5.01
CA PRO A 140 4.74 -5.22 -5.02
C PRO A 140 5.39 -6.43 -5.66
N LEU A 141 6.41 -6.22 -6.48
CA LEU A 141 7.28 -7.30 -6.90
C LEU A 141 8.25 -7.62 -5.77
N GLY A 142 8.25 -8.88 -5.32
CA GLY A 142 9.08 -9.34 -4.22
C GLY A 142 8.45 -9.14 -2.84
N ILE A 143 9.27 -9.30 -1.80
CA ILE A 143 8.84 -9.26 -0.41
C ILE A 143 8.70 -7.81 0.05
N GLN A 144 7.52 -7.43 0.52
CA GLN A 144 7.29 -6.17 1.22
C GLN A 144 6.69 -6.44 2.58
N VAL A 145 7.20 -5.74 3.58
CA VAL A 145 6.69 -5.76 4.95
C VAL A 145 5.94 -4.47 5.20
N GLU A 146 4.66 -4.60 5.49
CA GLU A 146 3.82 -3.47 5.89
C GLU A 146 3.82 -3.36 7.41
N GLU A 147 4.09 -2.17 7.91
CA GLU A 147 4.07 -1.88 9.35
C GLU A 147 2.79 -1.13 9.74
N GLY A 148 2.22 -1.47 10.89
CA GLY A 148 1.10 -0.75 11.48
C GLY A 148 1.51 0.61 12.05
N ALA A 149 0.52 1.47 12.26
CA ALA A 149 0.63 2.69 13.05
C ALA A 149 0.24 2.43 14.52
N GLY A 150 0.68 3.27 15.44
CA GLY A 150 0.16 3.33 16.79
C GLY A 150 -1.30 3.81 16.76
N VAL A 151 -2.21 3.04 17.35
CA VAL A 151 -3.66 3.27 17.29
C VAL A 151 -4.27 3.04 18.65
N LEU A 152 -5.20 3.93 19.01
CA LEU A 152 -6.23 3.70 20.01
C LEU A 152 -7.58 3.92 19.34
N ALA A 153 -8.36 2.87 19.16
CA ALA A 153 -9.69 2.93 18.56
C ALA A 153 -10.76 2.48 19.56
N LEU A 154 -11.89 3.19 19.53
CA LEU A 154 -13.10 2.90 20.28
C LEU A 154 -14.25 2.77 19.31
N SER A 155 -14.75 1.55 19.10
CA SER A 155 -15.83 1.25 18.17
C SER A 155 -17.13 0.92 18.91
N SER A 156 -18.24 1.50 18.42
CA SER A 156 -19.60 1.21 18.86
C SER A 156 -20.40 0.66 17.68
N TYR A 157 -20.85 -0.57 17.81
CA TYR A 157 -21.65 -1.24 16.79
C TYR A 157 -23.13 -0.97 16.96
N GLN A 158 -23.79 -0.79 15.84
CA GLN A 158 -25.24 -0.68 15.71
C GLN A 158 -25.73 -1.77 14.75
N GLU A 159 -27.03 -1.97 14.66
CA GLU A 159 -27.64 -3.04 13.83
C GLU A 159 -27.13 -3.04 12.36
N LEU A 160 -26.94 -1.87 11.77
CA LEU A 160 -26.52 -1.70 10.37
C LEU A 160 -25.29 -0.81 10.21
N GLY A 161 -24.49 -0.62 11.25
CA GLY A 161 -23.35 0.29 11.14
C GLY A 161 -22.44 0.34 12.36
N GLU A 162 -21.41 1.17 12.25
CA GLU A 162 -20.35 1.32 13.24
C GLU A 162 -19.92 2.79 13.35
N TRP A 163 -19.69 3.24 14.56
CA TRP A 163 -18.98 4.47 14.84
C TRP A 163 -17.62 4.14 15.46
N THR A 164 -16.54 4.65 14.90
CA THR A 164 -15.19 4.47 15.43
C THR A 164 -14.55 5.82 15.70
N LEU A 165 -14.23 6.08 16.97
CA LEU A 165 -13.33 7.16 17.39
C LEU A 165 -11.90 6.61 17.39
N ILE A 166 -10.96 7.32 16.76
CA ILE A 166 -9.58 6.87 16.62
C ILE A 166 -8.60 7.97 17.01
N ALA A 167 -7.55 7.59 17.73
CA ALA A 167 -6.32 8.37 17.88
C ALA A 167 -5.14 7.58 17.32
N THR A 168 -4.25 8.24 16.60
CA THR A 168 -3.14 7.56 15.90
C THR A 168 -1.81 8.27 16.06
N ASP A 169 -0.74 7.48 15.91
CA ASP A 169 0.64 7.92 15.79
C ASP A 169 1.36 7.05 14.75
N SER A 170 1.61 7.58 13.56
CA SER A 170 2.23 6.82 12.47
C SER A 170 3.76 6.68 12.61
N ALA A 171 4.40 7.40 13.52
CA ALA A 171 5.83 7.28 13.80
C ALA A 171 6.23 5.92 14.44
N TRP A 172 5.26 5.07 14.77
CA TRP A 172 5.52 3.69 15.22
C TRP A 172 5.96 2.76 14.07
N GLY A 173 5.73 3.16 12.81
CA GLY A 173 6.27 2.50 11.63
C GLY A 173 7.58 3.18 11.21
N ARG A 174 8.68 2.43 11.10
CA ARG A 174 10.01 2.97 10.71
C ARG A 174 10.54 2.35 9.42
N SER A 175 9.65 2.00 8.52
CA SER A 175 10.01 1.19 7.34
C SER A 175 10.72 1.96 6.22
N SER A 176 10.75 3.29 6.24
CA SER A 176 11.30 4.09 5.13
C SER A 176 12.17 5.25 5.62
N GLU A 177 13.33 5.42 4.96
CA GLU A 177 14.21 6.59 5.12
C GLU A 177 13.87 7.70 4.10
N ALA A 178 12.87 7.48 3.23
CA ALA A 178 12.45 8.46 2.24
C ALA A 178 11.93 9.74 2.91
N GLN A 179 12.46 10.89 2.52
CA GLN A 179 12.15 12.17 3.14
C GLN A 179 10.65 12.48 3.10
N LEU A 180 9.98 12.20 1.99
CA LEU A 180 8.53 12.42 1.86
C LEU A 180 7.74 11.56 2.85
N VAL A 181 8.15 10.30 3.07
CA VAL A 181 7.48 9.41 4.03
C VAL A 181 7.67 9.91 5.45
N THR A 182 8.88 10.30 5.83
CA THR A 182 9.19 10.84 7.17
C THR A 182 8.43 12.14 7.46
N GLN A 183 8.30 13.02 6.47
CA GLN A 183 7.52 14.27 6.62
C GLN A 183 6.01 14.04 6.72
N ASN A 184 5.52 12.89 6.30
CA ASN A 184 4.12 12.48 6.43
C ASN A 184 3.82 11.71 7.73
N GLU A 185 4.81 11.47 8.60
CA GLU A 185 4.55 10.93 9.94
C GLU A 185 3.66 11.88 10.74
N GLN A 186 2.57 11.35 11.28
CA GLN A 186 1.52 12.16 11.85
C GLN A 186 1.03 11.65 13.21
N GLN A 187 0.52 12.56 14.03
CA GLN A 187 -0.27 12.27 15.22
C GLN A 187 -1.61 12.96 15.09
N GLY A 188 -2.69 12.21 15.30
CA GLY A 188 -4.01 12.76 15.05
C GLY A 188 -5.16 12.01 15.70
N ILE A 189 -6.36 12.55 15.48
CA ILE A 189 -7.61 12.03 15.98
C ILE A 189 -8.69 12.13 14.90
N GLY A 190 -9.58 11.15 14.85
CA GLY A 190 -10.65 11.14 13.86
C GLY A 190 -11.86 10.36 14.26
N LEU A 191 -12.90 10.53 13.48
CA LEU A 191 -14.16 9.81 13.60
C LEU A 191 -14.49 9.18 12.25
N ARG A 192 -14.80 7.89 12.27
CA ARG A 192 -15.30 7.13 11.13
C ARG A 192 -16.72 6.67 11.41
N HIS A 193 -17.58 6.77 10.42
CA HIS A 193 -18.89 6.15 10.42
C HIS A 193 -19.01 5.22 9.22
N TYR A 194 -19.35 3.96 9.49
CA TYR A 194 -19.67 2.95 8.49
C TYR A 194 -21.13 2.57 8.58
N ARG A 195 -21.78 2.35 7.44
CA ARG A 195 -23.16 1.92 7.39
C ARG A 195 -23.44 1.03 6.19
N LEU A 196 -24.19 -0.06 6.44
CA LEU A 196 -24.78 -0.92 5.39
C LEU A 196 -26.20 -0.43 5.07
N ILE A 197 -26.48 -0.18 3.78
CA ILE A 197 -27.80 0.23 3.29
C ILE A 197 -28.16 -0.65 2.10
N GLY A 198 -29.01 -1.66 2.31
CA GLY A 198 -29.31 -2.66 1.29
C GLY A 198 -28.04 -3.39 0.85
N GLU A 199 -27.75 -3.37 -0.45
CA GLU A 199 -26.59 -3.97 -1.08
C GLU A 199 -25.36 -2.99 -1.13
N SER A 200 -25.43 -1.89 -0.39
CA SER A 200 -24.42 -0.85 -0.44
C SER A 200 -23.78 -0.62 0.92
N GLU A 201 -22.45 -0.50 0.93
CA GLU A 201 -21.64 -0.08 2.05
C GLU A 201 -21.22 1.38 1.87
N ILE A 202 -21.43 2.20 2.87
CA ILE A 202 -21.06 3.62 2.86
C ILE A 202 -20.21 3.90 4.09
N GLN A 203 -19.10 4.61 3.92
CA GLN A 203 -18.35 5.14 5.04
C GLN A 203 -17.98 6.61 4.84
N GLY A 204 -17.91 7.32 5.96
CA GLY A 204 -17.43 8.70 6.03
C GLY A 204 -16.38 8.84 7.10
N ILE A 205 -15.37 9.68 6.87
CA ILE A 205 -14.25 9.91 7.77
C ILE A 205 -14.03 11.40 7.89
N VAL A 206 -13.85 11.86 9.13
CA VAL A 206 -13.30 13.19 9.45
C VAL A 206 -12.11 12.98 10.36
N TYR A 207 -10.97 13.53 9.99
CA TYR A 207 -9.74 13.30 10.72
C TYR A 207 -8.88 14.57 10.75
N TYR A 208 -8.18 14.83 11.87
CA TYR A 208 -7.27 15.94 12.04
C TYR A 208 -5.93 15.45 12.58
N ASP A 209 -4.83 15.89 11.98
CA ASP A 209 -3.48 15.61 12.45
C ASP A 209 -2.56 16.83 12.35
N ASN A 210 -1.38 16.69 12.93
CA ASN A 210 -0.35 17.74 12.98
C ASN A 210 0.34 18.02 11.65
N VAL A 211 0.19 17.17 10.62
CA VAL A 211 0.82 17.28 9.29
C VAL A 211 -0.17 17.83 8.28
N ARG A 212 -1.31 17.13 8.10
CA ARG A 212 -2.29 17.41 7.04
C ARG A 212 -3.35 18.43 7.44
N ARG A 213 -3.45 18.75 8.74
CA ARG A 213 -4.30 19.83 9.32
C ARG A 213 -5.80 19.70 9.04
N GLY A 214 -6.24 18.54 8.68
CA GLY A 214 -7.64 18.21 8.45
C GLY A 214 -7.86 17.43 7.16
N LEU A 215 -8.62 16.35 7.28
CA LEU A 215 -9.06 15.51 6.19
C LEU A 215 -10.54 15.23 6.33
N VAL A 216 -11.21 15.13 5.20
CA VAL A 216 -12.57 14.61 5.10
C VAL A 216 -12.65 13.69 3.89
N GLY A 217 -13.26 12.54 4.06
CA GLY A 217 -13.36 11.58 2.98
C GLY A 217 -14.49 10.60 3.18
N GLY A 218 -14.71 9.77 2.18
CA GLY A 218 -15.71 8.73 2.22
C GLY A 218 -15.53 7.71 1.11
N SER A 219 -16.23 6.61 1.23
CA SER A 219 -16.31 5.60 0.19
C SER A 219 -17.72 5.02 0.09
N TRP A 220 -17.97 4.44 -1.06
CA TRP A 220 -19.19 3.72 -1.38
C TRP A 220 -18.83 2.47 -2.19
N VAL A 221 -19.37 1.33 -1.76
CA VAL A 221 -19.26 0.04 -2.46
C VAL A 221 -20.66 -0.49 -2.63
N SER A 222 -21.01 -1.03 -3.79
CA SER A 222 -22.31 -1.63 -4.04
C SER A 222 -22.23 -2.82 -4.96
N VAL A 223 -22.97 -3.86 -4.61
CA VAL A 223 -23.20 -5.03 -5.45
C VAL A 223 -24.46 -4.76 -6.30
N LEU A 224 -24.29 -4.61 -7.62
CA LEU A 224 -25.39 -4.34 -8.52
C LEU A 224 -26.18 -5.61 -8.86
N ASN A 225 -25.48 -6.73 -8.99
CA ASN A 225 -26.04 -8.07 -9.19
C ASN A 225 -24.93 -9.12 -8.99
N SER A 226 -25.22 -10.39 -9.25
CA SER A 226 -24.27 -11.52 -9.09
C SER A 226 -22.99 -11.41 -9.94
N THR A 227 -22.94 -10.49 -10.89
CA THR A 227 -21.83 -10.35 -11.87
C THR A 227 -21.13 -9.01 -11.76
N TRP A 228 -21.83 -7.95 -11.37
CA TRP A 228 -21.32 -6.59 -11.37
C TRP A 228 -21.31 -5.98 -9.98
N GLY A 229 -20.21 -5.34 -9.64
CA GLY A 229 -20.04 -4.45 -8.50
C GLY A 229 -19.45 -3.11 -8.91
N VAL A 230 -19.66 -2.11 -8.09
CA VAL A 230 -19.08 -0.77 -8.26
C VAL A 230 -18.52 -0.29 -6.94
N HIS A 231 -17.46 0.51 -6.99
CA HIS A 231 -16.88 1.15 -5.80
C HIS A 231 -16.35 2.53 -6.13
N SER A 232 -16.35 3.39 -5.15
CA SER A 232 -15.82 4.75 -5.26
C SER A 232 -15.26 5.19 -3.91
N SER A 233 -14.25 6.03 -3.95
CA SER A 233 -13.65 6.61 -2.77
C SER A 233 -13.15 8.01 -3.07
N TRP A 234 -13.22 8.91 -2.11
CA TRP A 234 -12.69 10.25 -2.23
C TRP A 234 -12.09 10.71 -0.89
N LEU A 235 -11.11 11.57 -0.98
CA LEU A 235 -10.47 12.21 0.17
C LEU A 235 -10.08 13.64 -0.22
N TYR A 236 -10.37 14.58 0.68
CA TYR A 236 -9.81 15.92 0.66
C TYR A 236 -8.92 16.11 1.88
N GLN A 237 -7.74 16.71 1.69
CA GLN A 237 -6.84 17.10 2.75
C GLN A 237 -6.38 18.55 2.61
N ARG A 238 -6.27 19.25 3.76
CA ARG A 238 -5.97 20.66 3.76
C ARG A 238 -4.52 20.96 3.43
N GLU A 239 -3.57 20.21 3.98
CA GLU A 239 -2.14 20.39 3.75
C GLU A 239 -1.50 19.07 3.34
N TYR A 240 -0.43 19.13 2.53
CA TYR A 240 0.35 17.96 2.10
C TYR A 240 1.77 18.36 1.72
N TRP A 241 2.69 17.39 1.69
CA TRP A 241 4.04 17.55 1.22
C TRP A 241 4.16 17.07 -0.22
N GLN A 242 4.82 17.90 -1.06
CA GLN A 242 5.08 17.58 -2.46
C GLN A 242 6.47 18.09 -2.84
N TYR A 243 7.19 17.34 -3.67
CA TYR A 243 8.39 17.87 -4.31
C TYR A 243 7.99 18.88 -5.37
N GLN A 244 8.65 20.04 -5.36
CA GLN A 244 8.44 21.09 -6.35
C GLN A 244 9.74 21.52 -6.99
N ARG A 245 9.68 21.84 -8.27
CA ARG A 245 10.76 22.47 -9.02
C ARG A 245 11.08 23.84 -8.44
N GLN A 246 12.38 24.14 -8.27
CA GLN A 246 12.86 25.43 -7.76
C GLN A 246 13.83 26.06 -8.76
N THR A 247 13.99 27.40 -8.64
CA THR A 247 14.87 28.16 -9.55
C THR A 247 16.36 27.92 -9.28
N GLU A 248 16.73 27.75 -8.01
CA GLU A 248 18.13 27.63 -7.58
C GLU A 248 18.55 26.18 -7.31
N GLN A 249 17.60 25.32 -6.97
CA GLN A 249 17.79 23.89 -6.74
C GLN A 249 16.86 23.11 -7.66
N PRO A 250 17.26 21.93 -8.16
CA PRO A 250 16.42 21.19 -9.09
C PRO A 250 15.03 20.90 -8.51
N ILE A 251 14.97 20.54 -7.22
CA ILE A 251 13.74 20.13 -6.54
C ILE A 251 13.84 20.38 -5.03
N GLU A 252 12.72 20.71 -4.41
CA GLU A 252 12.61 20.87 -2.96
C GLU A 252 11.28 20.29 -2.47
N LEU A 253 11.30 19.68 -1.28
CA LEU A 253 10.10 19.20 -0.61
C LEU A 253 9.42 20.38 0.11
N VAL A 254 8.25 20.78 -0.38
CA VAL A 254 7.49 21.91 0.12
C VAL A 254 6.09 21.51 0.57
N LYS A 255 5.55 22.28 1.49
CA LYS A 255 4.19 22.11 1.98
C LYS A 255 3.22 22.83 1.06
N GLN A 256 2.20 22.12 0.62
CA GLN A 256 1.14 22.60 -0.26
C GLN A 256 -0.21 22.53 0.45
N GLU A 257 -1.22 23.18 -0.11
CA GLU A 257 -2.58 23.19 0.43
C GLU A 257 -3.60 22.66 -0.57
N ASN A 258 -4.66 22.04 -0.03
CA ASN A 258 -5.87 21.68 -0.77
C ASN A 258 -5.67 20.57 -1.83
N ALA A 259 -5.35 19.36 -1.38
CA ALA A 259 -5.31 18.20 -2.25
C ALA A 259 -6.63 17.43 -2.22
N ALA A 260 -7.13 17.08 -3.39
CA ALA A 260 -8.22 16.14 -3.58
C ALA A 260 -7.70 14.83 -4.15
N GLN A 261 -8.32 13.73 -3.74
CA GLN A 261 -8.06 12.38 -4.23
C GLN A 261 -9.40 11.74 -4.56
N PHE A 262 -9.46 10.98 -5.62
CA PHE A 262 -10.67 10.32 -6.06
C PHE A 262 -10.36 8.97 -6.70
N LEU A 263 -11.21 7.98 -6.45
CA LEU A 263 -11.20 6.68 -7.11
C LEU A 263 -12.63 6.33 -7.52
N PHE A 264 -12.78 5.77 -8.71
CA PHE A 264 -13.98 5.08 -9.16
C PHE A 264 -13.59 3.78 -9.86
N GLY A 265 -14.30 2.69 -9.51
CA GLY A 265 -14.03 1.38 -10.09
C GLY A 265 -15.30 0.57 -10.32
N ILE A 266 -15.19 -0.35 -11.27
CA ILE A 266 -16.20 -1.36 -11.58
C ILE A 266 -15.55 -2.74 -11.54
N ASN A 267 -16.29 -3.71 -11.03
CA ASN A 267 -15.89 -5.12 -10.96
C ASN A 267 -16.88 -5.95 -11.78
N TRP A 268 -16.34 -6.85 -12.57
CA TRP A 268 -17.11 -7.85 -13.29
C TRP A 268 -16.55 -9.25 -13.02
N ALA A 269 -17.41 -10.18 -12.67
CA ALA A 269 -17.03 -11.57 -12.47
C ALA A 269 -18.05 -12.50 -13.14
N ASN A 270 -17.59 -13.65 -13.62
CA ASN A 270 -18.46 -14.65 -14.22
C ASN A 270 -18.28 -16.05 -13.57
N PRO A 271 -19.24 -16.97 -13.77
CA PRO A 271 -19.17 -18.34 -13.23
C PRO A 271 -18.00 -19.17 -13.79
N GLU A 272 -17.37 -18.75 -14.89
CA GLU A 272 -16.22 -19.43 -15.50
C GLU A 272 -14.88 -19.05 -14.81
N GLY A 273 -14.92 -18.27 -13.74
CA GLY A 273 -13.77 -17.89 -12.93
C GLY A 273 -13.02 -16.63 -13.41
N HIS A 274 -13.52 -15.93 -14.43
CA HIS A 274 -12.94 -14.63 -14.82
C HIS A 274 -13.40 -13.53 -13.89
N ASN A 275 -12.46 -12.70 -13.47
CA ASN A 275 -12.72 -11.47 -12.74
C ASN A 275 -11.98 -10.31 -13.43
N VAL A 276 -12.67 -9.21 -13.67
CA VAL A 276 -12.13 -7.99 -14.27
C VAL A 276 -12.46 -6.82 -13.36
N ILE A 277 -11.45 -6.02 -13.03
CA ILE A 277 -11.59 -4.76 -12.30
C ILE A 277 -11.06 -3.65 -13.20
N ALA A 278 -11.85 -2.62 -13.43
CA ALA A 278 -11.40 -1.40 -14.10
C ALA A 278 -11.54 -0.22 -13.14
N GLU A 279 -10.45 0.52 -12.95
CA GLU A 279 -10.39 1.66 -12.04
C GLU A 279 -9.79 2.87 -12.73
N TYR A 280 -10.32 4.03 -12.40
CA TYR A 280 -9.72 5.32 -12.65
C TYR A 280 -9.52 6.04 -11.32
N TRP A 281 -8.35 6.67 -11.15
CA TRP A 281 -8.12 7.54 -10.00
C TRP A 281 -7.35 8.80 -10.33
N TYR A 282 -7.58 9.79 -9.49
CA TYR A 282 -6.89 11.06 -9.45
C TYR A 282 -6.23 11.26 -8.08
N ASP A 283 -4.99 11.67 -8.06
CA ASP A 283 -4.26 12.06 -6.85
C ASP A 283 -3.64 13.45 -7.05
N GLY A 284 -4.27 14.47 -6.47
CA GLY A 284 -3.82 15.86 -6.56
C GLY A 284 -2.53 16.18 -5.78
N ARG A 285 -1.89 15.18 -5.15
CA ARG A 285 -0.59 15.32 -4.51
C ARG A 285 0.57 14.91 -5.43
N SER A 286 0.26 14.23 -6.51
CA SER A 286 1.23 13.75 -7.50
C SER A 286 1.43 14.79 -8.59
N TRP A 287 2.57 14.76 -9.23
CA TRP A 287 2.81 15.59 -10.40
C TRP A 287 1.88 15.22 -11.55
N ASN A 288 1.38 16.24 -12.25
CA ASN A 288 0.64 16.08 -13.49
C ASN A 288 1.57 15.93 -14.70
N ALA A 289 1.00 15.76 -15.89
CA ALA A 289 1.78 15.59 -17.11
C ALA A 289 2.66 16.79 -17.43
N ASP A 290 2.16 18.01 -17.27
CA ASP A 290 2.93 19.25 -17.54
C ASP A 290 4.12 19.40 -16.60
N GLU A 291 3.96 19.06 -15.31
CA GLU A 291 5.04 19.08 -14.33
C GLU A 291 6.11 18.03 -14.66
N TRP A 292 5.72 16.80 -15.04
CA TRP A 292 6.66 15.77 -15.48
C TRP A 292 7.43 16.18 -16.74
N GLN A 293 6.75 16.70 -17.76
CA GLN A 293 7.40 17.18 -18.99
C GLN A 293 8.43 18.27 -18.69
N GLN A 294 8.13 19.22 -17.82
CA GLN A 294 9.08 20.26 -17.43
C GLN A 294 10.30 19.68 -16.69
N ILE A 295 10.10 18.74 -15.79
CA ILE A 295 11.17 18.08 -15.03
C ILE A 295 12.09 17.27 -15.96
N LEU A 296 11.52 16.51 -16.90
CA LEU A 296 12.29 15.72 -17.84
C LEU A 296 13.01 16.60 -18.87
N ALA A 297 12.43 17.73 -19.26
CA ALA A 297 13.12 18.73 -20.08
C ALA A 297 14.32 19.37 -19.34
N ASP A 298 14.14 19.71 -18.05
CA ASP A 298 15.23 20.23 -17.21
C ASP A 298 16.34 19.17 -17.03
N ALA A 299 15.97 17.90 -16.79
CA ALA A 299 16.92 16.80 -16.70
C ALA A 299 17.73 16.66 -17.98
N THR A 300 17.08 16.72 -19.14
CA THR A 300 17.73 16.69 -20.46
C THR A 300 18.73 17.82 -20.60
N LEU A 301 18.36 19.04 -20.20
CA LEU A 301 19.23 20.21 -20.26
C LEU A 301 20.45 20.06 -19.34
N LEU A 302 20.27 19.52 -18.15
CA LEU A 302 21.36 19.25 -17.21
C LEU A 302 22.34 18.20 -17.76
N HIS A 303 21.86 17.17 -18.44
CA HIS A 303 22.72 16.20 -19.12
C HIS A 303 23.54 16.85 -20.24
N GLN A 304 22.92 17.70 -21.07
CA GLN A 304 23.62 18.44 -22.15
C GLN A 304 24.70 19.37 -21.61
N GLN A 305 24.52 19.89 -20.40
CA GLN A 305 25.50 20.75 -19.71
C GLN A 305 26.59 19.97 -18.96
N GLY A 306 26.60 18.64 -18.99
CA GLY A 306 27.50 17.80 -18.22
C GLY A 306 27.21 17.78 -16.70
N ARG A 307 26.01 18.13 -16.30
CA ARG A 307 25.56 18.22 -14.90
C ARG A 307 24.59 17.08 -14.53
N SER A 308 24.75 15.91 -15.11
CA SER A 308 23.91 14.72 -14.89
C SER A 308 23.61 14.40 -13.42
N PRO A 309 24.56 14.52 -12.45
CA PRO A 309 24.24 14.25 -11.03
C PRO A 309 23.14 15.15 -10.47
N MET A 310 22.94 16.36 -11.03
CA MET A 310 21.84 17.23 -10.60
C MET A 310 20.48 16.77 -11.17
N ALA A 311 20.46 16.14 -12.33
CA ALA A 311 19.25 15.57 -12.90
C ALA A 311 18.73 14.38 -12.07
N PHE A 312 19.62 13.62 -11.42
CA PHE A 312 19.23 12.46 -10.61
C PHE A 312 18.47 12.83 -9.33
N VAL A 313 18.51 14.09 -8.90
CA VAL A 313 17.71 14.57 -7.77
C VAL A 313 16.21 14.51 -8.08
N TYR A 314 15.81 14.61 -9.34
CA TYR A 314 14.41 14.48 -9.77
C TYR A 314 13.81 13.09 -9.55
N ALA A 315 14.63 12.07 -9.36
CA ALA A 315 14.16 10.74 -8.94
C ALA A 315 13.37 10.74 -7.63
N GLN A 316 13.52 11.77 -6.79
CA GLN A 316 12.74 11.93 -5.56
C GLN A 316 11.23 12.06 -5.84
N GLY A 317 10.82 12.52 -7.03
CA GLY A 317 9.42 12.59 -7.42
C GLY A 317 8.71 11.23 -7.41
N TYR A 318 9.46 10.15 -7.66
CA TYR A 318 8.93 8.78 -7.60
C TYR A 318 8.68 8.26 -6.16
N GLN A 319 8.99 9.05 -5.13
CA GLN A 319 8.62 8.75 -3.74
C GLN A 319 7.13 9.01 -3.46
N ALA A 320 6.43 9.76 -4.32
CA ALA A 320 4.98 9.95 -4.22
C ALA A 320 4.23 8.62 -4.29
N THR A 321 3.08 8.52 -3.63
CA THR A 321 2.23 7.31 -3.63
C THR A 321 1.84 6.91 -5.05
N ASN A 322 1.42 7.88 -5.86
CA ASN A 322 1.18 7.72 -7.29
C ASN A 322 2.25 8.51 -8.05
N ILE A 323 2.82 7.92 -9.10
CA ILE A 323 3.84 8.57 -9.92
C ILE A 323 3.24 9.79 -10.61
N VAL A 324 2.01 9.67 -11.12
CA VAL A 324 1.29 10.69 -11.87
C VAL A 324 -0.08 10.94 -11.28
N ALA A 325 -0.65 12.13 -11.56
CA ALA A 325 -1.93 12.54 -11.00
C ALA A 325 -3.11 11.68 -11.51
N HIS A 326 -3.15 11.36 -12.80
CA HIS A 326 -4.25 10.62 -13.45
C HIS A 326 -3.81 9.23 -13.87
N ASN A 327 -4.55 8.22 -13.42
CA ASN A 327 -4.24 6.82 -13.67
C ASN A 327 -5.51 6.05 -14.04
N PHE A 328 -5.38 5.16 -14.99
CA PHE A 328 -6.38 4.15 -15.34
C PHE A 328 -5.78 2.77 -15.19
N MET A 329 -6.50 1.83 -14.60
CA MET A 329 -6.04 0.48 -14.41
C MET A 329 -7.09 -0.54 -14.85
N LEU A 330 -6.61 -1.58 -15.51
CA LEU A 330 -7.34 -2.80 -15.79
C LEU A 330 -6.64 -3.97 -15.09
N HIS A 331 -7.36 -4.67 -14.25
CA HIS A 331 -6.97 -5.93 -13.66
C HIS A 331 -7.84 -7.04 -14.20
N TRP A 332 -7.22 -8.12 -14.65
CA TRP A 332 -7.90 -9.34 -15.01
C TRP A 332 -7.24 -10.53 -14.31
N THR A 333 -8.06 -11.39 -13.73
CA THR A 333 -7.62 -12.68 -13.20
C THR A 333 -8.56 -13.78 -13.64
N TRP A 334 -8.02 -14.97 -13.77
CA TRP A 334 -8.80 -16.16 -14.08
C TRP A 334 -8.46 -17.27 -13.09
N ASP A 335 -9.45 -17.67 -12.29
CA ASP A 335 -9.35 -18.82 -11.43
C ASP A 335 -9.74 -20.09 -12.20
N SER A 336 -8.75 -20.91 -12.54
CA SER A 336 -8.94 -22.14 -13.29
C SER A 336 -9.47 -23.31 -12.43
N GLY A 337 -9.62 -23.14 -11.12
CA GLY A 337 -10.07 -24.17 -10.19
C GLY A 337 -11.45 -24.78 -10.51
N ASN A 338 -12.26 -24.07 -11.33
CA ASN A 338 -13.55 -24.54 -11.82
C ASN A 338 -13.52 -25.05 -13.28
N GLY A 339 -12.37 -25.10 -13.96
CA GLY A 339 -12.28 -25.48 -15.36
C GLY A 339 -11.00 -26.18 -15.76
N GLN A 340 -11.03 -27.50 -15.92
CA GLN A 340 -9.94 -28.34 -16.43
C GLN A 340 -9.55 -28.02 -17.90
N ARG A 341 -9.28 -26.77 -18.26
CA ARG A 341 -9.06 -26.45 -19.68
C ARG A 341 -7.64 -26.66 -20.20
N PHE A 342 -6.62 -26.80 -19.35
CA PHE A 342 -5.23 -27.01 -19.81
C PHE A 342 -4.50 -28.14 -19.09
N GLY A 343 -5.22 -29.02 -18.38
CA GLY A 343 -4.60 -30.12 -17.60
C GLY A 343 -3.75 -29.60 -16.42
N MET A 344 -3.89 -28.33 -16.04
CA MET A 344 -3.27 -27.73 -14.86
C MET A 344 -4.38 -27.20 -13.97
N ASP A 345 -4.75 -27.98 -12.97
CA ASP A 345 -5.61 -27.53 -11.90
C ASP A 345 -4.82 -26.52 -11.04
N ASN A 346 -5.51 -25.56 -10.43
CA ASN A 346 -4.95 -24.57 -9.49
C ASN A 346 -3.96 -23.56 -10.11
N LEU A 347 -4.12 -23.23 -11.39
CA LEU A 347 -3.37 -22.18 -12.06
C LEU A 347 -4.22 -20.90 -12.13
N THR A 348 -3.66 -19.78 -11.67
CA THR A 348 -4.33 -18.48 -11.69
C THR A 348 -3.48 -17.45 -12.44
N PRO A 349 -3.69 -17.25 -13.74
CA PRO A 349 -3.08 -16.14 -14.48
C PRO A 349 -3.74 -14.84 -14.10
N THR A 350 -2.93 -13.78 -13.95
CA THR A 350 -3.36 -12.42 -13.62
C THR A 350 -2.65 -11.42 -14.50
N LEU A 351 -3.38 -10.48 -15.09
CA LEU A 351 -2.84 -9.39 -15.89
C LEU A 351 -3.27 -8.05 -15.30
N ASP A 352 -2.30 -7.17 -15.07
CA ASP A 352 -2.52 -5.78 -14.73
C ASP A 352 -1.99 -4.86 -15.81
N VAL A 353 -2.79 -3.90 -16.21
CA VAL A 353 -2.40 -2.79 -17.06
C VAL A 353 -2.67 -1.50 -16.33
N LEU A 354 -1.63 -0.76 -16.02
CA LEU A 354 -1.71 0.60 -15.50
C LEU A 354 -1.31 1.55 -16.62
N TRP A 355 -2.11 2.57 -16.87
CA TRP A 355 -1.87 3.56 -17.92
C TRP A 355 -2.19 4.96 -17.40
N SER A 356 -1.31 5.91 -17.71
CA SER A 356 -1.52 7.33 -17.49
C SER A 356 -2.03 7.99 -18.78
N PRO A 357 -3.30 8.41 -18.83
CA PRO A 357 -3.88 8.96 -20.06
C PRO A 357 -3.30 10.33 -20.47
N GLU A 358 -2.73 11.09 -19.53
CA GLU A 358 -2.22 12.44 -19.81
C GLU A 358 -0.78 12.44 -20.33
N GLU A 359 0.05 11.49 -19.90
CA GLU A 359 1.47 11.45 -20.27
C GLU A 359 1.83 10.25 -21.15
N GLY A 360 0.87 9.36 -21.45
CA GLY A 360 1.08 8.20 -22.30
C GLY A 360 1.94 7.09 -21.68
N GLY A 361 2.33 7.21 -20.42
CA GLY A 361 3.12 6.21 -19.71
C GLY A 361 2.28 5.01 -19.27
N TRP A 362 2.92 3.83 -19.19
CA TRP A 362 2.22 2.60 -18.80
C TRP A 362 3.12 1.61 -18.06
N MET A 363 2.48 0.72 -17.31
CA MET A 363 3.08 -0.43 -16.65
C MET A 363 2.18 -1.64 -16.85
N ILE A 364 2.74 -2.73 -17.38
CA ILE A 364 2.02 -4.00 -17.58
C ILE A 364 2.69 -5.05 -16.71
N THR A 365 1.89 -5.79 -15.94
CA THR A 365 2.39 -6.92 -15.14
C THR A 365 1.55 -8.16 -15.40
N GLN A 366 2.21 -9.25 -15.76
CA GLN A 366 1.62 -10.57 -15.89
C GLN A 366 2.12 -11.44 -14.74
N TRP A 367 1.21 -12.08 -14.02
CA TRP A 367 1.52 -13.16 -13.05
C TRP A 367 0.91 -14.46 -13.50
N ILE A 368 1.56 -15.52 -13.12
CA ILE A 368 1.05 -16.90 -13.19
C ILE A 368 1.31 -17.50 -11.82
N ASN A 369 0.24 -17.75 -11.07
CA ASN A 369 0.29 -18.40 -9.78
C ASN A 369 -0.14 -19.85 -9.94
N TRP A 370 0.64 -20.75 -9.36
CA TRP A 370 0.32 -22.18 -9.31
C TRP A 370 0.36 -22.67 -7.87
N GLN A 371 -0.82 -23.07 -7.37
CA GLN A 371 -0.94 -23.69 -6.06
C GLN A 371 -0.55 -25.17 -6.17
N ALA A 372 0.72 -25.45 -5.89
CA ALA A 372 1.28 -26.80 -6.06
C ALA A 372 0.80 -27.77 -4.98
N TYR A 373 0.46 -27.26 -3.79
CA TYR A 373 0.01 -28.07 -2.65
C TYR A 373 -0.85 -27.24 -1.72
N ASP A 374 -1.95 -27.83 -1.21
CA ASP A 374 -2.82 -27.25 -0.19
C ASP A 374 -3.55 -28.36 0.57
N THR A 375 -3.41 -28.35 1.90
CA THR A 375 -4.14 -29.22 2.83
C THR A 375 -5.06 -28.47 3.75
N GLY A 376 -5.20 -27.16 3.56
CA GLY A 376 -5.89 -26.26 4.49
C GLY A 376 -5.04 -25.83 5.70
N SER A 377 -4.12 -26.68 6.18
CA SER A 377 -3.17 -26.34 7.26
C SER A 377 -1.77 -26.02 6.74
N ALA A 378 -1.42 -26.47 5.53
CA ALA A 378 -0.16 -26.16 4.88
C ALA A 378 -0.37 -25.95 3.39
N SER A 379 0.29 -24.96 2.81
CA SER A 379 0.22 -24.67 1.37
C SER A 379 1.60 -24.34 0.79
N LEU A 380 1.74 -24.62 -0.51
CA LEU A 380 2.90 -24.26 -1.32
C LEU A 380 2.44 -23.66 -2.65
N GLU A 381 2.87 -22.46 -2.93
CA GLU A 381 2.55 -21.70 -4.13
C GLU A 381 3.82 -21.29 -4.88
N LEU A 382 3.79 -21.44 -6.19
CA LEU A 382 4.80 -20.97 -7.12
C LEU A 382 4.21 -19.79 -7.90
N GLU A 383 4.94 -18.68 -7.98
CA GLU A 383 4.54 -17.51 -8.74
C GLU A 383 5.65 -17.10 -9.71
N LEU A 384 5.29 -16.92 -10.96
CA LEU A 384 6.12 -16.28 -11.98
C LEU A 384 5.50 -14.95 -12.37
N ALA A 385 6.26 -13.88 -12.33
CA ALA A 385 5.79 -12.55 -12.73
C ALA A 385 6.76 -11.89 -13.72
N ALA A 386 6.20 -11.13 -14.66
CA ALA A 386 6.95 -10.25 -15.54
C ALA A 386 6.29 -8.87 -15.57
N ARG A 387 7.07 -7.83 -15.33
CA ARG A 387 6.61 -6.43 -15.36
C ARG A 387 7.40 -5.65 -16.39
N PHE A 388 6.66 -4.91 -17.19
CA PHE A 388 7.16 -4.06 -18.27
C PHE A 388 6.76 -2.61 -17.97
N PHE A 389 7.67 -1.69 -18.24
CA PHE A 389 7.44 -0.25 -18.13
C PHE A 389 7.71 0.40 -19.47
N GLY A 390 6.94 1.43 -19.80
CA GLY A 390 7.13 2.15 -21.04
C GLY A 390 6.19 3.34 -21.18
N GLY A 391 6.20 3.92 -22.38
CA GLY A 391 5.44 5.11 -22.71
C GLY A 391 6.14 5.97 -23.74
N GLU A 392 5.68 7.20 -23.91
CA GLU A 392 6.40 8.22 -24.63
C GLU A 392 7.72 8.56 -23.93
N THR A 393 8.73 9.01 -24.65
CA THR A 393 10.09 9.23 -24.11
C THR A 393 10.14 10.28 -22.99
N ASP A 394 9.16 11.18 -22.96
CA ASP A 394 8.95 12.22 -21.96
C ASP A 394 7.90 11.83 -20.91
N SER A 395 7.54 10.54 -20.81
CA SER A 395 6.66 10.05 -19.76
C SER A 395 7.43 9.62 -18.50
N ALA A 396 6.79 9.75 -17.34
CA ALA A 396 7.36 9.33 -16.07
C ALA A 396 7.64 7.81 -16.05
N TYR A 397 6.73 6.99 -16.60
CA TYR A 397 6.90 5.53 -16.61
C TYR A 397 8.03 5.06 -17.53
N ALA A 398 8.26 5.73 -18.66
CA ALA A 398 9.39 5.42 -19.56
C ALA A 398 10.75 5.80 -18.93
N ASN A 399 10.76 6.70 -17.94
CA ASN A 399 11.97 7.12 -17.22
C ASN A 399 12.18 6.41 -15.88
N LEU A 400 11.45 5.33 -15.60
CA LEU A 400 11.75 4.44 -14.47
C LEU A 400 13.09 3.74 -14.65
N PRO A 401 13.78 3.34 -13.55
CA PRO A 401 15.12 2.74 -13.65
C PRO A 401 15.15 1.37 -14.33
N ASP A 402 14.03 0.66 -14.38
CA ASP A 402 13.91 -0.64 -15.02
C ASP A 402 12.99 -0.54 -16.25
N SER A 403 13.34 -1.22 -17.32
CA SER A 403 12.46 -1.42 -18.49
C SER A 403 11.65 -2.71 -18.36
N VAL A 404 12.27 -3.76 -17.83
CA VAL A 404 11.65 -5.08 -17.61
C VAL A 404 12.14 -5.64 -16.28
N ARG A 405 11.21 -6.28 -15.54
CA ARG A 405 11.56 -7.06 -14.34
C ARG A 405 10.84 -8.40 -14.38
N VAL A 406 11.60 -9.48 -14.27
CA VAL A 406 11.08 -10.85 -14.15
C VAL A 406 11.32 -11.32 -12.72
N LEU A 407 10.37 -12.05 -12.15
CA LEU A 407 10.40 -12.47 -10.76
C LEU A 407 9.83 -13.88 -10.64
N PHE A 408 10.48 -14.67 -9.80
CA PHE A 408 10.02 -15.99 -9.37
C PHE A 408 9.89 -16.00 -7.85
N ASN A 409 8.73 -16.42 -7.36
CA ASN A 409 8.45 -16.58 -5.93
C ASN A 409 8.07 -18.03 -5.63
N LEU A 410 8.58 -18.49 -4.48
CA LEU A 410 8.13 -19.68 -3.81
C LEU A 410 7.58 -19.28 -2.44
N LYS A 411 6.31 -19.55 -2.19
CA LYS A 411 5.61 -19.15 -0.96
C LYS A 411 5.10 -20.40 -0.26
N GLY A 412 5.14 -20.42 1.06
CA GLY A 412 4.58 -21.50 1.87
C GLY A 412 3.95 -20.97 3.14
N LYS A 413 2.93 -21.69 3.60
CA LYS A 413 2.19 -21.42 4.83
C LYS A 413 2.07 -22.69 5.65
N PHE A 414 2.13 -22.56 7.00
CA PHE A 414 1.96 -23.64 7.97
C PHE A 414 1.22 -23.18 9.21
#